data_69fe57e82548fae3575d2a16047b4917
#
_entry.id   69fe57e82548fae3575d2a16047b4917
#
_cell.length_a   1.000
_cell.length_b   1.000
_cell.length_c   1.000
_cell.angle_alpha   90.00
_cell.angle_beta   90.00
_cell.angle_gamma   90.00
#
_symmetry.space_group_name_H-M   'P 1'
#
loop_
_entity.id
_entity.type
_entity.pdbx_description
1 polymer ?
#
loop_
_entity_poly.entity_id
_entity_poly.type
_entity_poly.pdbx_seq_one_letter_code
_entity_poly.pdbx_strand_id
1 'polypeptide(L)'
;MKQLSDKLPFLEKAGYSAADAAANFVFMTMILFQLNFYTDVFGLSASAAAAVLLWPRLWDAVFDPIMGVLADRTNTRWGKFRPWILWTAGPWAVVMVLAYTTPEGWSSGMLIAYATITNMLLMTLYSMNNMPYSALGGVITADLNERAKLNSFRFIAVNIAQFIVGGFTLPLVAKFAMGHDRRHGWQVTMTIWAVLCLVLFLVTFFTTRERIKPVSDVKSSPKQDFADLLKNSPWIVMFLMTLFHFAILSFRGGALYNYYHHYADKVAMYDLLDGFGLTETSGSVQAGASFVDFIGYRVHGARADLGNSNVADVFNSIINITGTSVTITVILLSPSLARRFGKKAVAVTGFALSAVNSFAIYW
;
A
#
# COMPACT_ATOMS: atom_id res chain seq x y z
N MET A 1 -7.14 -17.47 40.24
CA MET A 1 -7.23 -16.76 38.95
C MET A 1 -7.08 -17.77 37.83
N LYS A 2 -8.17 -18.07 37.12
CA LYS A 2 -8.11 -18.93 35.93
C LYS A 2 -7.29 -18.22 34.88
N GLN A 3 -6.09 -18.70 34.58
CA GLN A 3 -5.41 -18.38 33.32
C GLN A 3 -6.30 -18.94 32.19
N LEU A 4 -7.20 -18.12 31.70
CA LEU A 4 -7.85 -18.38 30.44
C LEU A 4 -6.71 -18.47 29.41
N SER A 5 -6.61 -19.61 28.77
CA SER A 5 -5.74 -19.83 27.62
C SER A 5 -6.11 -18.79 26.56
N ASP A 6 -5.39 -17.66 26.54
CA ASP A 6 -5.69 -16.50 25.71
C ASP A 6 -5.26 -16.70 24.23
N LYS A 7 -5.49 -17.90 23.71
CA LYS A 7 -5.32 -18.17 22.29
C LYS A 7 -6.38 -17.38 21.51
N LEU A 8 -5.93 -16.43 20.72
CA LEU A 8 -6.83 -15.68 19.86
C LEU A 8 -7.43 -16.59 18.78
N PRO A 9 -8.75 -16.50 18.55
CA PRO A 9 -9.40 -17.20 17.43
C PRO A 9 -8.77 -16.82 16.09
N PHE A 10 -8.77 -17.75 15.13
CA PHE A 10 -8.28 -17.48 13.77
C PHE A 10 -8.99 -16.28 13.13
N LEU A 11 -10.31 -16.19 13.29
CA LEU A 11 -11.12 -15.11 12.73
C LEU A 11 -10.71 -13.73 13.26
N GLU A 12 -10.31 -13.64 14.52
CA GLU A 12 -9.86 -12.37 15.10
C GLU A 12 -8.47 -11.97 14.59
N LYS A 13 -7.56 -12.93 14.40
CA LYS A 13 -6.24 -12.68 13.81
C LYS A 13 -6.36 -12.24 12.36
N ALA A 14 -7.16 -12.93 11.57
CA ALA A 14 -7.44 -12.59 10.18
C ALA A 14 -8.16 -11.24 10.09
N GLY A 15 -9.16 -11.01 10.92
CA GLY A 15 -9.91 -9.78 10.95
C GLY A 15 -9.08 -8.57 11.40
N TYR A 16 -8.20 -8.72 12.39
CA TYR A 16 -7.26 -7.68 12.77
C TYR A 16 -6.34 -7.31 11.57
N SER A 17 -5.85 -8.32 10.86
CA SER A 17 -4.95 -8.11 9.71
C SER A 17 -5.64 -7.47 8.50
N ALA A 18 -6.97 -7.54 8.43
CA ALA A 18 -7.74 -6.97 7.32
C ALA A 18 -7.62 -5.44 7.25
N ALA A 19 -7.54 -4.73 8.40
CA ALA A 19 -7.34 -3.28 8.38
C ALA A 19 -5.96 -2.89 7.84
N ASP A 20 -4.93 -3.67 8.12
CA ASP A 20 -3.59 -3.42 7.59
C ASP A 20 -3.53 -3.69 6.07
N ALA A 21 -4.22 -4.71 5.60
CA ALA A 21 -4.41 -4.92 4.18
C ALA A 21 -5.13 -3.72 3.52
N ALA A 22 -6.24 -3.23 4.11
CA ALA A 22 -6.96 -2.06 3.61
C ALA A 22 -6.08 -0.81 3.56
N ALA A 23 -5.32 -0.52 4.60
CA ALA A 23 -4.37 0.59 4.62
C ALA A 23 -3.32 0.46 3.52
N ASN A 24 -2.85 -0.76 3.24
CA ASN A 24 -1.87 -1.02 2.20
C ASN A 24 -2.43 -0.89 0.78
N PHE A 25 -3.73 -1.08 0.54
CA PHE A 25 -4.33 -0.75 -0.77
C PHE A 25 -4.10 0.72 -1.13
N VAL A 26 -4.31 1.64 -0.20
CA VAL A 26 -4.04 3.06 -0.44
C VAL A 26 -2.55 3.34 -0.49
N PHE A 27 -1.80 2.90 0.51
CA PHE A 27 -0.37 3.20 0.64
C PHE A 27 0.44 2.75 -0.57
N MET A 28 0.20 1.53 -1.06
CA MET A 28 0.90 1.01 -2.23
C MET A 28 0.46 1.68 -3.52
N THR A 29 -0.82 2.01 -3.67
CA THR A 29 -1.30 2.79 -4.82
C THR A 29 -0.62 4.16 -4.87
N MET A 30 -0.47 4.82 -3.72
CA MET A 30 0.23 6.10 -3.62
C MET A 30 1.71 5.98 -3.99
N ILE A 31 2.41 4.97 -3.49
CA ILE A 31 3.84 4.79 -3.76
C ILE A 31 4.10 4.44 -5.22
N LEU A 32 3.29 3.54 -5.78
CA LEU A 32 3.56 3.00 -7.11
C LEU A 32 3.03 3.89 -8.23
N PHE A 33 1.90 4.55 -8.04
CA PHE A 33 1.14 5.09 -9.16
C PHE A 33 0.71 6.56 -9.00
N GLN A 34 0.70 7.14 -7.81
CA GLN A 34 0.08 8.45 -7.58
C GLN A 34 0.80 9.59 -8.31
N LEU A 35 2.12 9.57 -8.37
CA LEU A 35 2.88 10.56 -9.12
C LEU A 35 2.46 10.55 -10.60
N ASN A 36 2.43 9.38 -11.20
CA ASN A 36 2.07 9.20 -12.60
C ASN A 36 0.60 9.48 -12.89
N PHE A 37 -0.30 9.18 -11.94
CA PHE A 37 -1.69 9.61 -12.03
C PHE A 37 -1.79 11.14 -12.12
N TYR A 38 -1.05 11.87 -11.30
CA TYR A 38 -1.09 13.34 -11.31
C TYR A 38 -0.45 13.94 -12.56
N THR A 39 0.61 13.36 -13.12
CA THR A 39 1.24 13.84 -14.34
C THR A 39 0.49 13.45 -15.60
N ASP A 40 0.20 12.16 -15.77
CA ASP A 40 -0.22 11.60 -17.06
C ASP A 40 -1.75 11.60 -17.23
N VAL A 41 -2.50 11.61 -16.14
CA VAL A 41 -3.97 11.50 -16.15
C VAL A 41 -4.62 12.81 -15.67
N PHE A 42 -4.13 13.34 -14.56
CA PHE A 42 -4.65 14.56 -13.97
C PHE A 42 -4.14 15.82 -14.73
N GLY A 43 -2.98 15.70 -15.41
CA GLY A 43 -2.43 16.77 -16.26
C GLY A 43 -1.65 17.84 -15.50
N LEU A 44 -1.10 17.53 -14.32
CA LEU A 44 -0.23 18.44 -13.57
C LEU A 44 1.20 18.37 -14.11
N SER A 45 1.93 19.49 -14.02
CA SER A 45 3.37 19.46 -14.23
C SER A 45 4.06 18.59 -13.17
N ALA A 46 5.20 17.98 -13.49
CA ALA A 46 5.94 17.13 -12.56
C ALA A 46 6.30 17.84 -11.25
N SER A 47 6.63 19.15 -11.32
CA SER A 47 6.92 19.96 -10.14
C SER A 47 5.67 20.20 -9.27
N ALA A 48 4.51 20.45 -9.88
CA ALA A 48 3.26 20.60 -9.16
C ALA A 48 2.83 19.28 -8.52
N ALA A 49 2.93 18.16 -9.24
CA ALA A 49 2.64 16.84 -8.72
C ALA A 49 3.55 16.48 -7.53
N ALA A 50 4.85 16.78 -7.63
CA ALA A 50 5.78 16.59 -6.52
C ALA A 50 5.40 17.41 -5.29
N ALA A 51 4.99 18.67 -5.46
CA ALA A 51 4.54 19.53 -4.37
C ALA A 51 3.25 18.99 -3.72
N VAL A 52 2.27 18.55 -4.53
CA VAL A 52 1.03 17.92 -4.05
C VAL A 52 1.30 16.67 -3.21
N LEU A 53 2.34 15.92 -3.52
CA LEU A 53 2.74 14.73 -2.75
C LEU A 53 3.55 15.07 -1.49
N LEU A 54 4.31 16.16 -1.50
CA LEU A 54 5.19 16.55 -0.40
C LEU A 54 4.40 17.12 0.79
N TRP A 55 3.50 18.07 0.53
CA TRP A 55 2.76 18.77 1.59
C TRP A 55 1.96 17.84 2.53
N PRO A 56 1.21 16.85 2.02
CA PRO A 56 0.53 15.89 2.89
C PRO A 56 1.48 15.06 3.76
N ARG A 57 2.70 14.77 3.29
CA ARG A 57 3.70 14.05 4.09
C ARG A 57 4.22 14.88 5.25
N LEU A 58 4.42 16.18 5.04
CA LEU A 58 4.80 17.10 6.12
C LEU A 58 3.66 17.27 7.14
N TRP A 59 2.42 17.32 6.65
CA TRP A 59 1.24 17.35 7.49
C TRP A 59 1.11 16.09 8.35
N ASP A 60 1.30 14.92 7.77
CA ASP A 60 1.25 13.62 8.42
C ASP A 60 2.22 13.55 9.62
N ALA A 61 3.45 13.99 9.41
CA ALA A 61 4.47 14.05 10.47
C ALA A 61 4.06 14.89 11.69
N VAL A 62 3.24 15.92 11.48
CA VAL A 62 2.70 16.77 12.56
C VAL A 62 1.42 16.17 13.15
N PHE A 63 0.58 15.59 12.30
CA PHE A 63 -0.73 15.10 12.69
C PHE A 63 -0.67 13.76 13.45
N ASP A 64 0.27 12.87 13.13
CA ASP A 64 0.43 11.57 13.78
C ASP A 64 0.54 11.65 15.31
N PRO A 65 1.41 12.49 15.89
CA PRO A 65 1.46 12.67 17.35
C PRO A 65 0.13 13.17 17.94
N ILE A 66 -0.55 14.09 17.24
CA ILE A 66 -1.86 14.62 17.68
C ILE A 66 -2.88 13.48 17.70
N MET A 67 -2.90 12.67 16.64
CA MET A 67 -3.81 11.54 16.53
C MET A 67 -3.54 10.47 17.60
N GLY A 68 -2.28 10.21 17.93
CA GLY A 68 -1.92 9.33 19.03
C GLY A 68 -2.54 9.79 20.36
N VAL A 69 -2.40 11.08 20.70
CA VAL A 69 -3.01 11.67 21.90
C VAL A 69 -4.53 11.60 21.87
N LEU A 70 -5.17 11.86 20.73
CA LEU A 70 -6.63 11.78 20.58
C LEU A 70 -7.13 10.34 20.78
N ALA A 71 -6.45 9.38 20.20
CA ALA A 71 -6.79 7.96 20.33
C ALA A 71 -6.67 7.49 21.80
N ASP A 72 -5.62 7.92 22.50
CA ASP A 72 -5.43 7.56 23.91
C ASP A 72 -6.47 8.19 24.85
N ARG A 73 -7.00 9.34 24.53
CA ARG A 73 -8.06 10.01 25.28
C ARG A 73 -9.47 9.52 24.93
N THR A 74 -9.62 8.78 23.87
CA THR A 74 -10.91 8.25 23.44
C THR A 74 -11.37 7.18 24.42
N ASN A 75 -12.62 7.30 24.88
CA ASN A 75 -13.25 6.29 25.72
C ASN A 75 -14.71 6.10 25.30
N THR A 76 -14.99 4.96 24.67
CA THR A 76 -16.32 4.63 24.16
C THR A 76 -16.75 3.24 24.62
N ARG A 77 -18.05 2.93 24.41
CA ARG A 77 -18.59 1.59 24.66
C ARG A 77 -17.94 0.48 23.81
N TRP A 78 -17.27 0.84 22.71
CA TRP A 78 -16.60 -0.11 21.81
C TRP A 78 -15.10 -0.23 22.08
N GLY A 79 -14.55 0.53 23.02
CA GLY A 79 -13.14 0.61 23.36
C GLY A 79 -12.53 1.98 23.03
N LYS A 80 -11.20 2.05 23.06
CA LYS A 80 -10.40 3.25 22.75
C LYS A 80 -10.09 3.37 21.27
N PHE A 81 -9.63 2.28 20.67
CA PHE A 81 -8.99 2.29 19.34
C PHE A 81 -9.93 1.81 18.24
N ARG A 82 -10.77 0.80 18.51
CA ARG A 82 -11.72 0.25 17.53
C ARG A 82 -12.70 1.27 16.94
N PRO A 83 -13.24 2.24 17.69
CA PRO A 83 -14.15 3.23 17.14
C PRO A 83 -13.56 4.04 16.00
N TRP A 84 -12.26 4.33 16.05
CA TRP A 84 -11.58 5.09 15.02
C TRP A 84 -11.56 4.35 13.67
N ILE A 85 -11.38 3.01 13.69
CA ILE A 85 -11.44 2.20 12.47
C ILE A 85 -12.83 2.30 11.84
N LEU A 86 -13.90 2.26 12.64
CA LEU A 86 -15.27 2.38 12.15
C LEU A 86 -15.57 3.78 11.62
N TRP A 87 -15.21 4.82 12.38
CA TRP A 87 -15.53 6.20 12.02
C TRP A 87 -14.81 6.68 10.77
N THR A 88 -13.61 6.19 10.56
CA THR A 88 -12.80 6.55 9.38
C THR A 88 -13.13 5.72 8.15
N ALA A 89 -13.72 4.53 8.27
CA ALA A 89 -13.94 3.61 7.17
C ALA A 89 -14.76 4.22 6.01
N GLY A 90 -15.89 4.86 6.32
CA GLY A 90 -16.73 5.52 5.32
C GLY A 90 -16.08 6.75 4.69
N PRO A 91 -15.66 7.76 5.50
CA PRO A 91 -14.92 8.91 4.98
C PRO A 91 -13.68 8.53 4.17
N TRP A 92 -12.93 7.52 4.58
CA TRP A 92 -11.78 7.01 3.83
C TRP A 92 -12.17 6.54 2.42
N ALA A 93 -13.23 5.72 2.31
CA ALA A 93 -13.69 5.23 1.01
C ALA A 93 -14.11 6.38 0.08
N VAL A 94 -14.83 7.37 0.61
CA VAL A 94 -15.25 8.55 -0.16
C VAL A 94 -14.05 9.37 -0.63
N VAL A 95 -13.14 9.72 0.29
CA VAL A 95 -11.97 10.55 -0.04
C VAL A 95 -11.02 9.82 -0.98
N MET A 96 -10.88 8.49 -0.86
CA MET A 96 -10.10 7.68 -1.79
C MET A 96 -10.62 7.79 -3.23
N VAL A 97 -11.94 7.73 -3.43
CA VAL A 97 -12.55 7.93 -4.76
C VAL A 97 -12.32 9.37 -5.24
N LEU A 98 -12.54 10.37 -4.38
CA LEU A 98 -12.33 11.77 -4.73
C LEU A 98 -10.88 12.05 -5.13
N ALA A 99 -9.88 11.52 -4.41
CA ALA A 99 -8.48 11.73 -4.70
C ALA A 99 -8.03 11.24 -6.09
N TYR A 100 -8.77 10.28 -6.67
CA TYR A 100 -8.53 9.75 -8.01
C TYR A 100 -9.64 10.11 -9.02
N THR A 101 -10.45 11.11 -8.70
CA THR A 101 -11.42 11.70 -9.62
C THR A 101 -10.84 13.01 -10.16
N THR A 102 -10.78 13.14 -11.48
CA THR A 102 -10.26 14.35 -12.14
C THR A 102 -11.44 15.24 -12.57
N PRO A 103 -11.65 16.40 -11.94
CA PRO A 103 -12.69 17.34 -12.36
C PRO A 103 -12.40 17.91 -13.76
N GLU A 104 -13.42 17.96 -14.61
CA GLU A 104 -13.29 18.49 -15.97
C GLU A 104 -13.53 20.02 -16.01
N GLY A 105 -12.87 20.67 -16.93
CA GLY A 105 -13.07 22.12 -17.16
C GLY A 105 -12.47 23.05 -16.11
N TRP A 106 -11.70 22.52 -15.15
CA TRP A 106 -11.08 23.32 -14.09
C TRP A 106 -9.73 23.88 -14.54
N SER A 107 -9.39 25.09 -14.06
CA SER A 107 -8.07 25.66 -14.28
C SER A 107 -6.98 24.85 -13.56
N SER A 108 -5.72 24.92 -14.04
CA SER A 108 -4.60 24.23 -13.41
C SER A 108 -4.43 24.55 -11.93
N GLY A 109 -4.70 25.81 -11.52
CA GLY A 109 -4.64 26.19 -10.12
C GLY A 109 -5.72 25.53 -9.26
N MET A 110 -6.95 25.42 -9.79
CA MET A 110 -8.05 24.70 -9.11
C MET A 110 -7.76 23.20 -9.01
N LEU A 111 -7.18 22.61 -10.06
CA LEU A 111 -6.78 21.21 -10.05
C LEU A 111 -5.70 20.93 -9.00
N ILE A 112 -4.68 21.80 -8.89
CA ILE A 112 -3.63 21.67 -7.86
C ILE A 112 -4.24 21.78 -6.46
N ALA A 113 -5.12 22.75 -6.23
CA ALA A 113 -5.78 22.91 -4.93
C ALA A 113 -6.64 21.69 -4.57
N TYR A 114 -7.43 21.19 -5.51
CA TYR A 114 -8.24 19.97 -5.33
C TYR A 114 -7.39 18.74 -5.01
N ALA A 115 -6.34 18.49 -5.80
CA ALA A 115 -5.42 17.38 -5.59
C ALA A 115 -4.73 17.48 -4.22
N THR A 116 -4.31 18.69 -3.80
CA THR A 116 -3.68 18.92 -2.50
C THR A 116 -4.66 18.65 -1.37
N ILE A 117 -5.88 19.20 -1.45
CA ILE A 117 -6.90 19.03 -0.40
C ILE A 117 -7.31 17.57 -0.27
N THR A 118 -7.63 16.90 -1.37
CA THR A 118 -8.05 15.48 -1.35
C THR A 118 -6.94 14.57 -0.84
N ASN A 119 -5.68 14.83 -1.21
CA ASN A 119 -4.55 14.06 -0.73
C ASN A 119 -4.25 14.34 0.76
N MET A 120 -4.36 15.59 1.23
CA MET A 120 -4.26 15.91 2.66
C MET A 120 -5.35 15.23 3.48
N LEU A 121 -6.59 15.24 3.00
CA LEU A 121 -7.69 14.54 3.65
C LEU A 121 -7.46 13.05 3.70
N LEU A 122 -6.97 12.45 2.60
CA LEU A 122 -6.66 11.03 2.55
C LEU A 122 -5.57 10.66 3.56
N MET A 123 -4.49 11.45 3.66
CA MET A 123 -3.42 11.25 4.65
C MET A 123 -3.95 11.43 6.08
N THR A 124 -4.73 12.47 6.33
CA THR A 124 -5.35 12.67 7.64
C THR A 124 -6.18 11.46 8.07
N LEU A 125 -7.03 10.94 7.18
CA LEU A 125 -7.82 9.74 7.44
C LEU A 125 -6.94 8.49 7.60
N TYR A 126 -5.85 8.41 6.85
CA TYR A 126 -4.84 7.35 7.01
C TYR A 126 -4.29 7.35 8.44
N SER A 127 -3.83 8.49 8.96
CA SER A 127 -3.31 8.62 10.32
C SER A 127 -4.40 8.36 11.37
N MET A 128 -5.62 8.88 11.16
CA MET A 128 -6.76 8.65 12.06
C MET A 128 -7.16 7.17 12.17
N ASN A 129 -6.89 6.38 11.15
CA ASN A 129 -7.14 4.94 11.16
C ASN A 129 -5.93 4.15 11.66
N ASN A 130 -4.74 4.41 11.06
CA ASN A 130 -3.56 3.58 11.22
C ASN A 130 -2.90 3.71 12.61
N MET A 131 -2.93 4.91 13.22
CA MET A 131 -2.37 5.10 14.57
C MET A 131 -3.15 4.34 15.64
N PRO A 132 -4.51 4.46 15.75
CA PRO A 132 -5.31 3.63 16.66
C PRO A 132 -5.23 2.13 16.32
N TYR A 133 -5.20 1.78 15.03
CA TYR A 133 -5.04 0.39 14.61
C TYR A 133 -3.73 -0.23 15.13
N SER A 134 -2.62 0.49 15.02
CA SER A 134 -1.33 0.02 15.53
C SER A 134 -1.34 -0.18 17.04
N ALA A 135 -1.98 0.73 17.79
CA ALA A 135 -2.16 0.63 19.24
C ALA A 135 -3.12 -0.50 19.63
N LEU A 136 -4.13 -0.79 18.81
CA LEU A 136 -5.10 -1.87 19.02
C LEU A 136 -4.40 -3.22 19.17
N GLY A 137 -3.35 -3.51 18.40
CA GLY A 137 -2.58 -4.75 18.50
C GLY A 137 -2.00 -5.00 19.91
N GLY A 138 -1.70 -3.92 20.63
CA GLY A 138 -1.19 -3.97 22.00
C GLY A 138 -2.25 -4.31 23.06
N VAL A 139 -3.53 -4.07 22.77
CA VAL A 139 -4.64 -4.25 23.71
C VAL A 139 -5.54 -5.45 23.41
N ILE A 140 -5.32 -6.14 22.30
CA ILE A 140 -6.04 -7.37 21.96
C ILE A 140 -5.60 -8.53 22.86
N THR A 141 -4.29 -8.69 23.13
CA THR A 141 -3.76 -9.77 23.96
C THR A 141 -2.51 -9.35 24.73
N ALA A 142 -2.34 -9.88 25.94
CA ALA A 142 -1.12 -9.74 26.74
C ALA A 142 -0.06 -10.79 26.40
N ASP A 143 -0.45 -11.90 25.77
CA ASP A 143 0.46 -13.00 25.42
C ASP A 143 1.40 -12.59 24.28
N LEU A 144 2.70 -12.62 24.54
CA LEU A 144 3.75 -12.28 23.57
C LEU A 144 3.76 -13.22 22.34
N ASN A 145 3.41 -14.49 22.53
CA ASN A 145 3.37 -15.46 21.44
C ASN A 145 2.15 -15.20 20.53
N GLU A 146 1.00 -14.88 21.11
CA GLU A 146 -0.18 -14.50 20.31
C GLU A 146 0.02 -13.16 19.60
N ARG A 147 0.72 -12.19 20.22
CA ARG A 147 1.14 -10.95 19.52
C ARG A 147 2.07 -11.24 18.33
N ALA A 148 3.03 -12.14 18.49
CA ALA A 148 3.91 -12.55 17.39
C ALA A 148 3.13 -13.19 16.23
N LYS A 149 2.15 -14.07 16.53
CA LYS A 149 1.25 -14.64 15.54
C LYS A 149 0.39 -13.57 14.87
N LEU A 150 -0.16 -12.64 15.64
CA LEU A 150 -0.96 -11.52 15.13
C LEU A 150 -0.16 -10.70 14.10
N ASN A 151 1.09 -10.38 14.43
CA ASN A 151 2.00 -9.69 13.49
C ASN A 151 2.31 -10.53 12.24
N SER A 152 2.47 -11.85 12.38
CA SER A 152 2.67 -12.73 11.20
C SER A 152 1.47 -12.67 10.25
N PHE A 153 0.25 -12.70 10.78
CA PHE A 153 -0.98 -12.54 9.99
C PHE A 153 -1.04 -11.17 9.30
N ARG A 154 -0.64 -10.10 9.99
CA ARG A 154 -0.51 -8.76 9.40
C ARG A 154 0.41 -8.77 8.19
N PHE A 155 1.63 -9.29 8.33
CA PHE A 155 2.59 -9.33 7.22
C PHE A 155 2.09 -10.12 6.02
N ILE A 156 1.40 -11.25 6.25
CA ILE A 156 0.77 -12.00 5.16
C ILE A 156 -0.31 -11.15 4.47
N ALA A 157 -1.20 -10.53 5.22
CA ALA A 157 -2.27 -9.71 4.67
C ALA A 157 -1.75 -8.49 3.89
N VAL A 158 -0.70 -7.82 4.40
CA VAL A 158 -0.02 -6.72 3.71
C VAL A 158 0.56 -7.19 2.38
N ASN A 159 1.28 -8.32 2.35
CA ASN A 159 1.84 -8.84 1.10
C ASN A 159 0.77 -9.25 0.09
N ILE A 160 -0.36 -9.80 0.55
CA ILE A 160 -1.52 -10.08 -0.32
C ILE A 160 -2.06 -8.78 -0.92
N ALA A 161 -2.23 -7.73 -0.10
CA ALA A 161 -2.69 -6.43 -0.57
C ALA A 161 -1.72 -5.82 -1.60
N GLN A 162 -0.42 -5.87 -1.33
CA GLN A 162 0.63 -5.39 -2.26
C GLN A 162 0.62 -6.16 -3.58
N PHE A 163 0.46 -7.48 -3.52
CA PHE A 163 0.32 -8.33 -4.70
C PHE A 163 -0.90 -7.91 -5.54
N ILE A 164 -2.04 -7.70 -4.89
CA ILE A 164 -3.28 -7.30 -5.57
C ILE A 164 -3.11 -5.90 -6.18
N VAL A 165 -2.65 -4.92 -5.41
CA VAL A 165 -2.47 -3.54 -5.90
C VAL A 165 -1.45 -3.47 -7.03
N GLY A 166 -0.27 -4.05 -6.83
CA GLY A 166 0.81 -4.01 -7.83
C GLY A 166 0.48 -4.77 -9.10
N GLY A 167 -0.28 -5.86 -8.99
CA GLY A 167 -0.64 -6.70 -10.11
C GLY A 167 -1.89 -6.23 -10.86
N PHE A 168 -2.92 -5.79 -10.16
CA PHE A 168 -4.23 -5.63 -10.77
C PHE A 168 -4.67 -4.17 -11.00
N THR A 169 -4.03 -3.17 -10.37
CA THR A 169 -4.47 -1.77 -10.51
C THR A 169 -4.37 -1.29 -11.97
N LEU A 170 -3.21 -1.38 -12.60
CA LEU A 170 -3.05 -0.89 -13.97
C LEU A 170 -3.85 -1.66 -15.02
N PRO A 171 -3.90 -3.01 -14.98
CA PRO A 171 -4.76 -3.78 -15.87
C PRO A 171 -6.25 -3.42 -15.73
N LEU A 172 -6.76 -3.22 -14.52
CA LEU A 172 -8.13 -2.78 -14.31
C LEU A 172 -8.37 -1.36 -14.82
N VAL A 173 -7.42 -0.44 -14.57
CA VAL A 173 -7.48 0.92 -15.11
C VAL A 173 -7.55 0.88 -16.64
N ALA A 174 -6.69 0.10 -17.29
CA ALA A 174 -6.70 -0.04 -18.74
C ALA A 174 -8.01 -0.63 -19.23
N LYS A 175 -8.52 -1.68 -18.58
CA LYS A 175 -9.80 -2.33 -18.91
C LYS A 175 -10.98 -1.36 -18.84
N PHE A 176 -11.09 -0.61 -17.73
CA PHE A 176 -12.21 0.33 -17.56
C PHE A 176 -12.02 1.66 -18.33
N ALA A 177 -10.85 1.89 -18.91
CA ALA A 177 -10.63 2.97 -19.86
C ALA A 177 -11.07 2.63 -21.29
N MET A 178 -11.37 1.37 -21.61
CA MET A 178 -11.84 0.98 -22.95
C MET A 178 -13.14 1.69 -23.31
N GLY A 179 -13.11 2.43 -24.43
CA GLY A 179 -14.24 3.24 -24.88
C GLY A 179 -14.47 4.54 -24.07
N HIS A 180 -13.62 4.82 -23.11
CA HIS A 180 -13.64 6.00 -22.24
C HIS A 180 -12.24 6.59 -22.07
N ASP A 181 -12.15 7.76 -21.42
CA ASP A 181 -10.87 8.35 -21.01
C ASP A 181 -10.21 7.51 -19.89
N ARG A 182 -8.89 7.53 -19.83
CA ARG A 182 -8.07 6.90 -18.78
C ARG A 182 -8.46 7.39 -17.36
N ARG A 183 -8.98 8.61 -17.25
CA ARG A 183 -9.58 9.17 -16.01
C ARG A 183 -10.69 8.30 -15.47
N HIS A 184 -11.60 7.85 -16.35
CA HIS A 184 -12.69 6.95 -15.97
C HIS A 184 -12.16 5.60 -15.46
N GLY A 185 -11.15 5.03 -16.12
CA GLY A 185 -10.51 3.79 -15.68
C GLY A 185 -9.95 3.89 -14.25
N TRP A 186 -9.27 4.99 -13.94
CA TRP A 186 -8.77 5.24 -12.58
C TRP A 186 -9.90 5.39 -11.57
N GLN A 187 -10.91 6.18 -11.86
CA GLN A 187 -12.04 6.41 -10.95
C GLN A 187 -12.77 5.10 -10.61
N VAL A 188 -13.07 4.27 -11.61
CA VAL A 188 -13.75 2.98 -11.40
C VAL A 188 -12.87 2.02 -10.59
N THR A 189 -11.59 1.88 -10.96
CA THR A 189 -10.67 1.00 -10.24
C THR A 189 -10.51 1.42 -8.78
N MET A 190 -10.34 2.70 -8.52
CA MET A 190 -10.21 3.21 -7.16
C MET A 190 -11.52 3.12 -6.37
N THR A 191 -12.67 3.16 -7.03
CA THR A 191 -13.97 2.88 -6.39
C THR A 191 -14.05 1.43 -5.92
N ILE A 192 -13.59 0.47 -6.75
CA ILE A 192 -13.53 -0.95 -6.36
C ILE A 192 -12.61 -1.13 -5.14
N TRP A 193 -11.40 -0.53 -5.16
CA TRP A 193 -10.50 -0.60 -4.01
C TRP A 193 -11.06 0.10 -2.77
N ALA A 194 -11.75 1.22 -2.90
CA ALA A 194 -12.38 1.94 -1.81
C ALA A 194 -13.49 1.11 -1.12
N VAL A 195 -14.33 0.44 -1.91
CA VAL A 195 -15.36 -0.47 -1.38
C VAL A 195 -14.72 -1.66 -0.68
N LEU A 196 -13.66 -2.24 -1.25
CA LEU A 196 -12.93 -3.34 -0.62
C LEU A 196 -12.30 -2.89 0.71
N CYS A 197 -11.66 -1.72 0.77
CA CYS A 197 -11.11 -1.16 2.00
C CYS A 197 -12.20 -0.95 3.05
N LEU A 198 -13.36 -0.41 2.67
CA LEU A 198 -14.49 -0.23 3.57
C LEU A 198 -14.92 -1.56 4.20
N VAL A 199 -15.07 -2.60 3.38
CA VAL A 199 -15.43 -3.95 3.86
C VAL A 199 -14.37 -4.50 4.82
N LEU A 200 -13.09 -4.37 4.48
CA LEU A 200 -11.99 -4.84 5.32
C LEU A 200 -11.92 -4.11 6.67
N PHE A 201 -12.14 -2.81 6.71
CA PHE A 201 -12.21 -2.05 7.97
C PHE A 201 -13.42 -2.48 8.81
N LEU A 202 -14.59 -2.70 8.21
CA LEU A 202 -15.76 -3.21 8.92
C LEU A 202 -15.50 -4.63 9.47
N VAL A 203 -14.86 -5.51 8.69
CA VAL A 203 -14.44 -6.84 9.16
C VAL A 203 -13.55 -6.70 10.40
N THR A 204 -12.56 -5.81 10.37
CA THR A 204 -11.68 -5.58 11.53
C THR A 204 -12.50 -5.11 12.75
N PHE A 205 -13.38 -4.15 12.57
CA PHE A 205 -14.19 -3.64 13.67
C PHE A 205 -15.06 -4.73 14.30
N PHE A 206 -15.73 -5.56 13.49
CA PHE A 206 -16.65 -6.57 14.00
C PHE A 206 -15.95 -7.80 14.60
N THR A 207 -14.75 -8.13 14.14
CA THR A 207 -14.04 -9.34 14.59
C THR A 207 -13.10 -9.12 15.76
N THR A 208 -12.59 -7.90 15.97
CA THR A 208 -11.63 -7.60 17.03
C THR A 208 -12.30 -7.17 18.33
N ARG A 209 -11.62 -7.38 19.48
CA ARG A 209 -12.06 -6.91 20.80
C ARG A 209 -10.88 -6.40 21.61
N GLU A 210 -11.04 -5.27 22.27
CA GLU A 210 -10.07 -4.75 23.23
C GLU A 210 -10.26 -5.47 24.57
N ARG A 211 -9.23 -6.21 25.03
CA ARG A 211 -9.27 -6.99 26.28
C ARG A 211 -8.47 -6.35 27.39
N ILE A 212 -7.41 -5.61 27.01
CA ILE A 212 -6.49 -5.01 27.97
C ILE A 212 -6.80 -3.51 28.05
N LYS A 213 -7.02 -3.03 29.25
CA LYS A 213 -7.07 -1.59 29.50
C LYS A 213 -5.64 -1.10 29.70
N PRO A 214 -5.13 -0.19 28.86
CA PRO A 214 -3.82 0.39 29.09
C PRO A 214 -3.79 1.08 30.45
N VAL A 215 -2.74 0.83 31.23
CA VAL A 215 -2.50 1.55 32.49
C VAL A 215 -2.05 2.95 32.14
N SER A 216 -2.88 3.95 32.41
CA SER A 216 -2.67 5.35 31.96
C SER A 216 -1.90 6.21 32.96
N ASP A 217 -1.08 5.62 33.84
CA ASP A 217 -0.49 6.33 34.98
C ASP A 217 0.90 6.94 34.75
N VAL A 218 1.49 6.80 33.58
CA VAL A 218 2.79 7.44 33.29
C VAL A 218 2.54 8.80 32.67
N LYS A 219 2.54 9.86 33.48
CA LYS A 219 2.58 11.25 33.02
C LYS A 219 3.99 11.58 32.54
N SER A 220 4.40 11.03 31.40
CA SER A 220 5.62 11.49 30.74
C SER A 220 5.31 12.74 29.90
N SER A 221 6.30 13.62 29.83
CA SER A 221 6.23 14.79 28.94
C SER A 221 6.65 14.35 27.54
N PRO A 222 5.86 14.62 26.47
CA PRO A 222 6.24 14.27 25.09
C PRO A 222 7.64 14.76 24.70
N LYS A 223 8.06 15.91 25.26
CA LYS A 223 9.41 16.47 25.04
C LYS A 223 10.51 15.59 25.67
N GLN A 224 10.25 15.02 26.84
CA GLN A 224 11.20 14.15 27.52
C GLN A 224 11.29 12.78 26.82
N ASP A 225 10.16 12.22 26.41
CA ASP A 225 10.10 10.97 25.65
C ASP A 225 10.88 11.08 24.34
N PHE A 226 10.74 12.19 23.62
CA PHE A 226 11.50 12.46 22.41
C PHE A 226 13.01 12.61 22.67
N ALA A 227 13.39 13.31 23.75
CA ALA A 227 14.79 13.45 24.13
C ALA A 227 15.42 12.09 24.51
N ASP A 228 14.67 11.21 25.15
CA ASP A 228 15.13 9.88 25.52
C ASP A 228 15.25 8.94 24.31
N LEU A 229 14.36 9.07 23.31
CA LEU A 229 14.50 8.38 22.03
C LEU A 229 15.78 8.77 21.29
N LEU A 230 16.12 10.06 21.25
CA LEU A 230 17.36 10.55 20.62
C LEU A 230 18.64 10.08 21.32
N LYS A 231 18.57 9.64 22.57
CA LYS A 231 19.71 9.02 23.29
C LYS A 231 19.83 7.53 23.04
N ASN A 232 18.79 6.90 22.46
CA ASN A 232 18.76 5.46 22.22
C ASN A 232 19.43 5.13 20.87
N SER A 233 20.72 4.82 20.89
CA SER A 233 21.49 4.50 19.68
C SER A 233 20.88 3.36 18.83
N PRO A 234 20.42 2.23 19.38
CA PRO A 234 19.72 1.20 18.60
C PRO A 234 18.48 1.73 17.89
N TRP A 235 17.71 2.60 18.53
CA TRP A 235 16.53 3.21 17.93
C TRP A 235 16.89 4.13 16.75
N ILE A 236 17.94 4.96 16.89
CA ILE A 236 18.43 5.85 15.82
C ILE A 236 18.85 5.03 14.61
N VAL A 237 19.59 3.95 14.78
CA VAL A 237 20.03 3.08 13.69
C VAL A 237 18.82 2.47 12.96
N MET A 238 17.85 1.94 13.71
CA MET A 238 16.61 1.39 13.13
C MET A 238 15.79 2.45 12.40
N PHE A 239 15.70 3.66 12.94
CA PHE A 239 15.03 4.78 12.31
C PHE A 239 15.67 5.14 10.95
N LEU A 240 17.00 5.32 10.92
CA LEU A 240 17.73 5.63 9.69
C LEU A 240 17.60 4.51 8.65
N MET A 241 17.73 3.26 9.05
CA MET A 241 17.50 2.11 8.15
C MET A 241 16.11 2.13 7.53
N THR A 242 15.10 2.38 8.33
CA THR A 242 13.70 2.45 7.87
C THR A 242 13.50 3.63 6.92
N LEU A 243 14.03 4.80 7.25
CA LEU A 243 13.97 6.00 6.41
C LEU A 243 14.59 5.75 5.02
N PHE A 244 15.80 5.22 4.95
CA PHE A 244 16.46 4.91 3.68
C PHE A 244 15.73 3.80 2.91
N HIS A 245 15.20 2.79 3.59
CA HIS A 245 14.43 1.73 2.95
C HIS A 245 13.18 2.28 2.25
N PHE A 246 12.40 3.11 2.93
CA PHE A 246 11.21 3.73 2.33
C PHE A 246 11.55 4.73 1.22
N ALA A 247 12.65 5.48 1.33
CA ALA A 247 13.12 6.33 0.26
C ALA A 247 13.45 5.51 -1.01
N ILE A 248 14.21 4.43 -0.88
CA ILE A 248 14.55 3.52 -1.99
C ILE A 248 13.26 2.92 -2.60
N LEU A 249 12.31 2.47 -1.78
CA LEU A 249 11.05 1.89 -2.25
C LEU A 249 10.24 2.90 -3.07
N SER A 250 10.15 4.14 -2.61
CA SER A 250 9.41 5.21 -3.30
C SER A 250 10.05 5.59 -4.63
N PHE A 251 11.39 5.78 -4.66
CA PHE A 251 12.10 6.09 -5.89
C PHE A 251 12.00 4.95 -6.91
N ARG A 252 12.16 3.71 -6.47
CA ARG A 252 12.07 2.55 -7.35
C ARG A 252 10.69 2.41 -7.99
N GLY A 253 9.61 2.60 -7.23
CA GLY A 253 8.23 2.47 -7.74
C GLY A 253 7.97 3.43 -8.91
N GLY A 254 8.23 4.73 -8.71
CA GLY A 254 8.04 5.74 -9.74
C GLY A 254 9.00 5.58 -10.93
N ALA A 255 10.27 5.21 -10.67
CA ALA A 255 11.26 5.02 -11.74
C ALA A 255 10.90 3.84 -12.65
N LEU A 256 10.48 2.70 -12.11
CA LEU A 256 10.10 1.53 -12.92
C LEU A 256 8.89 1.80 -13.79
N TYR A 257 7.86 2.47 -13.27
CA TYR A 257 6.70 2.85 -14.08
C TYR A 257 7.13 3.70 -15.27
N ASN A 258 7.86 4.82 -15.01
CA ASN A 258 8.33 5.71 -16.07
C ASN A 258 9.23 4.99 -17.07
N TYR A 259 10.08 4.09 -16.61
CA TYR A 259 10.96 3.32 -17.48
C TYR A 259 10.15 2.48 -18.49
N TYR A 260 9.16 1.72 -18.05
CA TYR A 260 8.36 0.89 -18.96
C TYR A 260 7.44 1.70 -19.88
N HIS A 261 6.97 2.86 -19.45
CA HIS A 261 6.09 3.71 -20.26
C HIS A 261 6.81 4.56 -21.31
N HIS A 262 8.04 5.02 -21.01
CA HIS A 262 8.70 6.04 -21.81
C HIS A 262 10.02 5.58 -22.42
N TYR A 263 10.74 4.62 -21.85
CA TYR A 263 12.09 4.26 -22.27
C TYR A 263 12.21 2.82 -22.75
N ALA A 264 11.45 1.87 -22.20
CA ALA A 264 11.55 0.48 -22.60
C ALA A 264 11.00 0.24 -24.00
N ASP A 265 11.59 -0.72 -24.71
CA ASP A 265 11.14 -1.14 -26.03
C ASP A 265 9.77 -1.83 -25.94
N LYS A 266 8.73 -1.11 -26.38
CA LYS A 266 7.36 -1.60 -26.37
C LYS A 266 7.15 -2.81 -27.27
N VAL A 267 7.94 -2.93 -28.36
CA VAL A 267 7.86 -4.08 -29.28
C VAL A 267 8.40 -5.32 -28.61
N ALA A 268 9.55 -5.22 -27.94
CA ALA A 268 10.11 -6.34 -27.16
C ALA A 268 9.20 -6.78 -26.02
N MET A 269 8.57 -5.83 -25.31
CA MET A 269 7.57 -6.15 -24.27
C MET A 269 6.35 -6.86 -24.87
N TYR A 270 5.86 -6.39 -26.02
CA TYR A 270 4.73 -7.00 -26.71
C TYR A 270 5.06 -8.45 -27.13
N ASP A 271 6.20 -8.66 -27.76
CA ASP A 271 6.63 -9.99 -28.22
C ASP A 271 6.79 -10.99 -27.07
N LEU A 272 7.27 -10.51 -25.90
CA LEU A 272 7.34 -11.33 -24.71
C LEU A 272 5.93 -11.70 -24.19
N LEU A 273 5.02 -10.74 -24.14
CA LEU A 273 3.63 -10.95 -23.70
C LEU A 273 2.85 -11.83 -24.69
N ASP A 274 3.12 -11.72 -25.97
CA ASP A 274 2.57 -12.59 -27.02
C ASP A 274 3.03 -14.04 -26.81
N GLY A 275 4.29 -14.26 -26.48
CA GLY A 275 4.82 -15.59 -26.10
C GLY A 275 4.12 -16.21 -24.88
N PHE A 276 3.53 -15.41 -23.99
CA PHE A 276 2.68 -15.87 -22.88
C PHE A 276 1.19 -15.98 -23.24
N GLY A 277 0.79 -15.68 -24.49
CA GLY A 277 -0.61 -15.71 -24.94
C GLY A 277 -1.49 -14.60 -24.37
N LEU A 278 -0.89 -13.45 -24.00
CA LEU A 278 -1.59 -12.32 -23.39
C LEU A 278 -1.98 -11.23 -24.40
N THR A 279 -1.71 -11.41 -25.70
CA THR A 279 -2.07 -10.47 -26.76
C THR A 279 -3.33 -10.89 -27.50
N GLU A 280 -3.98 -9.95 -28.19
CA GLU A 280 -5.16 -10.24 -29.01
C GLU A 280 -4.81 -11.07 -30.26
N THR A 281 -3.58 -10.99 -30.75
CA THR A 281 -3.09 -11.71 -31.93
C THR A 281 -2.76 -13.18 -31.64
N SER A 282 -2.49 -13.51 -30.39
CA SER A 282 -2.27 -14.89 -29.96
C SER A 282 -3.61 -15.62 -29.97
N GLY A 283 -3.99 -16.19 -31.11
CA GLY A 283 -5.29 -16.82 -31.40
C GLY A 283 -5.72 -18.01 -30.56
N SER A 284 -5.15 -18.21 -29.40
CA SER A 284 -5.54 -19.21 -28.40
C SER A 284 -6.66 -18.66 -27.49
N VAL A 285 -7.83 -18.41 -28.06
CA VAL A 285 -9.09 -18.30 -27.32
C VAL A 285 -9.41 -19.68 -26.72
N GLN A 286 -8.75 -20.05 -25.64
CA GLN A 286 -9.08 -21.23 -24.86
C GLN A 286 -9.44 -20.86 -23.43
N ALA A 287 -10.05 -21.76 -22.69
CA ALA A 287 -10.76 -21.59 -21.41
C ALA A 287 -10.16 -20.65 -20.32
N GLY A 288 -8.92 -20.18 -20.48
CA GLY A 288 -8.29 -19.14 -19.63
C GLY A 288 -8.51 -17.70 -20.12
N ALA A 289 -8.92 -17.49 -21.37
CA ALA A 289 -9.05 -16.15 -21.95
C ALA A 289 -10.06 -15.27 -21.20
N SER A 290 -11.15 -15.85 -20.74
CA SER A 290 -12.18 -15.14 -19.97
C SER A 290 -11.67 -14.57 -18.65
N PHE A 291 -10.76 -15.29 -17.93
CA PHE A 291 -10.18 -14.81 -16.68
C PHE A 291 -9.16 -13.72 -16.95
N VAL A 292 -8.27 -13.89 -17.94
CA VAL A 292 -7.28 -12.89 -18.35
C VAL A 292 -7.93 -11.58 -18.76
N ASP A 293 -9.04 -11.67 -19.52
CA ASP A 293 -9.85 -10.52 -19.92
C ASP A 293 -10.56 -9.88 -18.72
N PHE A 294 -11.08 -10.71 -17.82
CA PHE A 294 -11.76 -10.24 -16.61
C PHE A 294 -10.82 -9.41 -15.73
N ILE A 295 -9.57 -9.83 -15.55
CA ILE A 295 -8.57 -9.13 -14.72
C ILE A 295 -7.81 -8.03 -15.48
N GLY A 296 -8.06 -7.80 -16.78
CA GLY A 296 -7.45 -6.74 -17.58
C GLY A 296 -6.01 -7.01 -18.03
N TYR A 297 -5.59 -8.28 -18.07
CA TYR A 297 -4.22 -8.65 -18.47
C TYR A 297 -4.07 -8.88 -19.98
N ARG A 298 -5.12 -8.68 -20.75
CA ARG A 298 -5.00 -8.74 -22.21
C ARG A 298 -4.40 -7.46 -22.77
N VAL A 299 -3.38 -7.61 -23.59
CA VAL A 299 -2.78 -6.50 -24.32
C VAL A 299 -3.65 -6.18 -25.54
N HIS A 300 -4.13 -4.95 -25.57
CA HIS A 300 -4.94 -4.42 -26.68
C HIS A 300 -4.05 -3.58 -27.61
N GLY A 301 -4.31 -3.70 -28.91
CA GLY A 301 -3.59 -2.99 -29.96
C GLY A 301 -2.72 -3.91 -30.81
N ALA A 302 -2.53 -3.51 -32.06
CA ALA A 302 -1.66 -4.22 -32.98
C ALA A 302 -0.19 -3.96 -32.67
N ARG A 303 0.69 -4.95 -32.89
CA ARG A 303 2.14 -4.84 -32.77
C ARG A 303 2.73 -3.64 -33.54
N ALA A 304 2.08 -3.20 -34.59
CA ALA A 304 2.52 -2.07 -35.41
C ALA A 304 2.15 -0.69 -34.81
N ASP A 305 1.18 -0.62 -33.88
CA ASP A 305 0.76 0.63 -33.23
C ASP A 305 0.61 0.40 -31.71
N LEU A 306 1.72 0.50 -31.02
CA LEU A 306 1.80 0.34 -29.56
C LEU A 306 1.72 1.68 -28.81
N GLY A 307 1.52 2.80 -29.51
CA GLY A 307 1.44 4.13 -28.88
C GLY A 307 0.32 4.24 -27.86
N ASN A 308 -0.85 3.70 -28.21
CA ASN A 308 -2.07 3.73 -27.40
C ASN A 308 -2.39 2.38 -26.74
N SER A 309 -1.47 1.41 -26.77
CA SER A 309 -1.66 0.09 -26.17
C SER A 309 -1.42 0.11 -24.67
N ASN A 310 -2.01 -0.87 -23.96
CA ASN A 310 -1.77 -1.09 -22.53
C ASN A 310 -0.55 -2.02 -22.24
N VAL A 311 0.34 -2.21 -23.23
CA VAL A 311 1.48 -3.14 -23.13
C VAL A 311 2.37 -2.84 -21.90
N ALA A 312 2.68 -1.56 -21.64
CA ALA A 312 3.51 -1.16 -20.51
C ALA A 312 2.80 -1.37 -19.16
N ASP A 313 1.49 -1.16 -19.09
CA ASP A 313 0.68 -1.38 -17.89
C ASP A 313 0.67 -2.87 -17.50
N VAL A 314 0.40 -3.74 -18.49
CA VAL A 314 0.38 -5.19 -18.28
C VAL A 314 1.77 -5.71 -17.91
N PHE A 315 2.81 -5.25 -18.63
CA PHE A 315 4.20 -5.65 -18.35
C PHE A 315 4.64 -5.23 -16.94
N ASN A 316 4.42 -3.97 -16.56
CA ASN A 316 4.73 -3.48 -15.22
C ASN A 316 4.00 -4.27 -14.13
N SER A 317 2.75 -4.63 -14.37
CA SER A 317 1.95 -5.44 -13.43
C SER A 317 2.52 -6.85 -13.25
N ILE A 318 2.97 -7.50 -14.33
CA ILE A 318 3.63 -8.81 -14.25
C ILE A 318 4.93 -8.74 -13.44
N ILE A 319 5.74 -7.68 -13.66
CA ILE A 319 6.96 -7.47 -12.89
C ILE A 319 6.65 -7.26 -11.39
N ASN A 320 5.61 -6.48 -11.07
CA ASN A 320 5.19 -6.27 -9.68
C ASN A 320 4.69 -7.58 -9.01
N ILE A 321 3.87 -8.37 -9.72
CA ILE A 321 3.41 -9.67 -9.22
C ILE A 321 4.59 -10.61 -8.98
N THR A 322 5.50 -10.71 -9.94
CA THR A 322 6.70 -11.57 -9.83
C THR A 322 7.56 -11.15 -8.65
N GLY A 323 7.85 -9.85 -8.52
CA GLY A 323 8.63 -9.29 -7.42
C GLY A 323 7.97 -9.55 -6.05
N THR A 324 6.66 -9.37 -5.95
CA THR A 324 5.92 -9.61 -4.70
C THR A 324 5.86 -11.11 -4.38
N SER A 325 5.71 -11.98 -5.37
CA SER A 325 5.74 -13.44 -5.19
C SER A 325 7.09 -13.92 -4.65
N VAL A 326 8.19 -13.39 -5.20
CA VAL A 326 9.54 -13.64 -4.69
C VAL A 326 9.67 -13.15 -3.25
N THR A 327 9.16 -11.96 -2.95
CA THR A 327 9.18 -11.39 -1.59
C THR A 327 8.44 -12.28 -0.60
N ILE A 328 7.22 -12.74 -0.93
CA ILE A 328 6.45 -13.67 -0.10
C ILE A 328 7.25 -14.97 0.14
N THR A 329 7.85 -15.52 -0.90
CA THR A 329 8.66 -16.75 -0.81
C THR A 329 9.84 -16.55 0.13
N VAL A 330 10.57 -15.44 0.01
CA VAL A 330 11.70 -15.10 0.88
C VAL A 330 11.25 -14.91 2.33
N ILE A 331 10.11 -14.26 2.57
CA ILE A 331 9.53 -14.09 3.91
C ILE A 331 9.22 -15.46 4.54
N LEU A 332 8.62 -16.37 3.81
CA LEU A 332 8.33 -17.73 4.30
C LEU A 332 9.61 -18.53 4.61
N LEU A 333 10.68 -18.31 3.87
CA LEU A 333 11.97 -18.96 4.08
C LEU A 333 12.81 -18.26 5.16
N SER A 334 12.54 -16.99 5.45
CA SER A 334 13.37 -16.15 6.34
C SER A 334 13.60 -16.74 7.75
N PRO A 335 12.61 -17.38 8.43
CA PRO A 335 12.86 -18.01 9.72
C PRO A 335 13.84 -19.16 9.67
N SER A 336 13.85 -19.92 8.57
CA SER A 336 14.78 -21.02 8.35
C SER A 336 16.19 -20.52 8.04
N LEU A 337 16.29 -19.49 7.20
CA LEU A 337 17.56 -18.82 6.88
C LEU A 337 18.16 -18.16 8.13
N ALA A 338 17.33 -17.44 8.92
CA ALA A 338 17.78 -16.79 10.15
C ALA A 338 18.26 -17.78 11.22
N ARG A 339 17.66 -18.98 11.30
CA ARG A 339 18.13 -20.05 12.19
C ARG A 339 19.46 -20.63 11.72
N ARG A 340 19.67 -20.78 10.42
CA ARG A 340 20.88 -21.41 9.85
C ARG A 340 22.07 -20.45 9.79
N PHE A 341 21.86 -19.20 9.40
CA PHE A 341 22.93 -18.22 9.11
C PHE A 341 22.98 -17.07 10.10
N GLY A 342 22.01 -16.95 11.00
CA GLY A 342 21.87 -15.84 11.93
C GLY A 342 21.16 -14.62 11.31
N LYS A 343 20.42 -13.87 12.14
CA LYS A 343 19.60 -12.75 11.72
C LYS A 343 20.42 -11.63 11.04
N LYS A 344 21.63 -11.33 11.55
CA LYS A 344 22.49 -10.28 11.02
C LYS A 344 23.02 -10.63 9.62
N ALA A 345 23.48 -11.86 9.41
CA ALA A 345 23.97 -12.30 8.12
C ALA A 345 22.86 -12.26 7.04
N VAL A 346 21.66 -12.74 7.35
CA VAL A 346 20.54 -12.71 6.42
C VAL A 346 20.16 -11.26 6.04
N ALA A 347 20.13 -10.34 6.99
CA ALA A 347 19.83 -8.93 6.73
C ALA A 347 20.91 -8.29 5.83
N VAL A 348 22.20 -8.45 6.16
CA VAL A 348 23.31 -7.89 5.38
C VAL A 348 23.33 -8.46 3.96
N THR A 349 23.14 -9.77 3.80
CA THR A 349 23.08 -10.41 2.47
C THR A 349 21.90 -9.88 1.66
N GLY A 350 20.72 -9.70 2.27
CA GLY A 350 19.55 -9.14 1.60
C GLY A 350 19.80 -7.72 1.07
N PHE A 351 20.41 -6.86 1.87
CA PHE A 351 20.77 -5.49 1.44
C PHE A 351 21.84 -5.49 0.35
N ALA A 352 22.86 -6.35 0.45
CA ALA A 352 23.89 -6.49 -0.57
C ALA A 352 23.31 -6.94 -1.92
N LEU A 353 22.44 -7.97 -1.91
CA LEU A 353 21.75 -8.43 -3.12
C LEU A 353 20.85 -7.33 -3.72
N SER A 354 20.15 -6.57 -2.89
CA SER A 354 19.34 -5.44 -3.36
C SER A 354 20.18 -4.36 -4.03
N ALA A 355 21.35 -4.04 -3.48
CA ALA A 355 22.28 -3.10 -4.07
C ALA A 355 22.82 -3.61 -5.43
N VAL A 356 23.29 -4.86 -5.49
CA VAL A 356 23.77 -5.49 -6.73
C VAL A 356 22.68 -5.50 -7.80
N ASN A 357 21.44 -5.88 -7.45
CA ASN A 357 20.33 -5.88 -8.39
C ASN A 357 19.99 -4.47 -8.90
N SER A 358 20.10 -3.46 -8.05
CA SER A 358 19.90 -2.06 -8.48
C SER A 358 20.96 -1.60 -9.46
N PHE A 359 22.20 -2.03 -9.32
CA PHE A 359 23.25 -1.79 -10.31
C PHE A 359 23.04 -2.57 -11.61
N ALA A 360 22.58 -3.82 -11.54
CA ALA A 360 22.36 -4.67 -12.72
C ALA A 360 21.21 -4.15 -13.63
N ILE A 361 20.26 -3.39 -13.09
CA ILE A 361 19.19 -2.74 -13.88
C ILE A 361 19.72 -1.54 -14.66
N TYR A 362 20.86 -0.98 -14.29
CA TYR A 362 21.45 0.21 -14.91
C TYR A 362 22.34 -0.13 -16.13
N TRP A 363 22.70 -1.39 -16.30
CA TRP A 363 23.51 -1.92 -17.41
C TRP A 363 22.69 -2.82 -18.34
#